data_d2cedbacb22265be7c5539057d7c2d78
#
_entry.id   d2cedbacb22265be7c5539057d7c2d78
#
_cell.length_a   1.000
_cell.length_b   1.000
_cell.length_c   1.000
_cell.angle_alpha   90.00
_cell.angle_beta   90.00
_cell.angle_gamma   90.00
#
_symmetry.space_group_name_H-M   'P 1'
#
loop_
_entity.id
_entity.type
_entity.pdbx_description
1 polymer ?
#
loop_
_entity_poly.entity_id
_entity_poly.type
_entity_poly.pdbx_seq_one_letter_code
_entity_poly.pdbx_strand_id
1 'polypeptide(L)'
;AMDPQQRLLLTYAWKAIEDAGYASKSLSGTKTGVFIGTGNTGYGSLLANADAEIEGSSAANTSPSVGPNRVSYTLNLHGPSEPIDTACSSSLVAIHHAVSSIEEGTCDMALAGGINTIVLPDVYISFDKAGALSKEGRCKTFSDQADGFAHGEGAGLFFLKKPKAAEADGGHIYGVIKGSAVNHGGRAASLTTPNPKQQAEVIKAAYKKAGIDPKTVSYIEAHGTGT
;
A
#
# COMPACT_ATOMS: atom_id res chain seq x y z
N ALA A 1 0.34 -10.25 -22.20
CA ALA A 1 1.29 -9.36 -21.50
C ALA A 1 0.80 -9.06 -20.09
N MET A 2 1.67 -9.18 -19.08
CA MET A 2 1.35 -8.96 -17.65
C MET A 2 1.57 -7.49 -17.29
N ASP A 3 0.64 -6.89 -16.55
CA ASP A 3 0.79 -5.53 -16.01
C ASP A 3 2.14 -5.37 -15.29
N PRO A 4 2.92 -4.31 -15.57
CA PRO A 4 4.18 -4.02 -14.89
C PRO A 4 4.05 -4.04 -13.36
N GLN A 5 2.92 -3.56 -12.82
CA GLN A 5 2.64 -3.55 -11.39
C GLN A 5 2.65 -4.96 -10.78
N GLN A 6 2.05 -5.95 -11.47
CA GLN A 6 2.06 -7.34 -11.02
C GLN A 6 3.47 -7.96 -11.05
N ARG A 7 4.29 -7.59 -12.05
CA ARG A 7 5.69 -8.08 -12.15
C ARG A 7 6.57 -7.52 -11.04
N LEU A 8 6.47 -6.22 -10.79
CA LEU A 8 7.19 -5.55 -9.71
C LEU A 8 6.78 -6.09 -8.36
N LEU A 9 5.49 -6.34 -8.16
CA LEU A 9 4.97 -6.90 -6.92
C LEU A 9 5.60 -8.26 -6.58
N LEU A 10 5.73 -9.16 -7.55
CA LEU A 10 6.44 -10.43 -7.37
C LEU A 10 7.89 -10.22 -6.93
N THR A 11 8.58 -9.26 -7.57
CA THR A 11 9.97 -8.94 -7.26
C THR A 11 10.12 -8.39 -5.84
N TYR A 12 9.26 -7.43 -5.45
CA TYR A 12 9.35 -6.82 -4.13
C TYR A 12 8.86 -7.75 -3.02
N ALA A 13 7.88 -8.62 -3.28
CA ALA A 13 7.49 -9.67 -2.34
C ALA A 13 8.65 -10.62 -2.05
N TRP A 14 9.36 -11.06 -3.09
CA TRP A 14 10.54 -11.89 -2.94
C TRP A 14 11.62 -11.19 -2.10
N LYS A 15 11.97 -9.95 -2.45
CA LYS A 15 12.96 -9.16 -1.71
C LYS A 15 12.59 -8.95 -0.24
N ALA A 16 11.33 -8.66 0.07
CA ALA A 16 10.88 -8.48 1.45
C ALA A 16 10.99 -9.76 2.28
N ILE A 17 10.76 -10.93 1.66
CA ILE A 17 10.95 -12.24 2.31
C ILE A 17 12.43 -12.50 2.60
N GLU A 18 13.31 -12.26 1.63
CA GLU A 18 14.76 -12.44 1.79
C GLU A 18 15.34 -11.48 2.84
N ASP A 19 14.91 -10.21 2.80
CA ASP A 19 15.34 -9.19 3.78
C ASP A 19 14.90 -9.54 5.22
N ALA A 20 13.74 -10.18 5.37
CA ALA A 20 13.28 -10.73 6.65
C ALA A 20 14.01 -12.00 7.09
N GLY A 21 14.98 -12.48 6.32
CA GLY A 21 15.81 -13.66 6.64
C GLY A 21 15.19 -15.00 6.27
N TYR A 22 14.11 -15.02 5.47
CA TYR A 22 13.48 -16.28 5.06
C TYR A 22 13.86 -16.69 3.64
N ALA A 23 14.03 -17.97 3.43
CA ALA A 23 13.98 -18.52 2.07
C ALA A 23 12.51 -18.56 1.62
N SER A 24 12.20 -18.03 0.44
CA SER A 24 10.83 -17.98 -0.08
C SER A 24 10.14 -19.36 -0.10
N LYS A 25 10.86 -20.43 -0.36
CA LYS A 25 10.37 -21.81 -0.30
C LYS A 25 9.93 -22.25 1.09
N SER A 26 10.50 -21.69 2.16
CA SER A 26 10.15 -22.05 3.54
C SER A 26 8.76 -21.56 3.95
N LEU A 27 8.20 -20.60 3.21
CA LEU A 27 6.86 -20.08 3.44
C LEU A 27 5.76 -20.89 2.74
N SER A 28 6.11 -21.85 1.89
CA SER A 28 5.16 -22.68 1.16
C SER A 28 4.23 -23.45 2.13
N GLY A 29 2.94 -23.33 1.92
CA GLY A 29 1.91 -23.99 2.75
C GLY A 29 1.58 -23.25 4.05
N THR A 30 2.25 -22.13 4.35
CA THR A 30 1.99 -21.35 5.58
C THR A 30 0.75 -20.46 5.48
N LYS A 31 0.20 -20.06 6.62
CA LYS A 31 -0.86 -19.05 6.73
C LYS A 31 -0.27 -17.63 6.61
N THR A 32 0.47 -17.37 5.55
CA THR A 32 1.01 -16.03 5.25
C THR A 32 -0.01 -15.24 4.44
N GLY A 33 -0.40 -14.07 4.95
CA GLY A 33 -1.31 -13.14 4.26
C GLY A 33 -0.57 -12.24 3.26
N VAL A 34 -1.30 -11.72 2.26
CA VAL A 34 -0.78 -10.76 1.27
C VAL A 34 -1.79 -9.62 1.12
N PHE A 35 -1.45 -8.44 1.60
CA PHE A 35 -2.31 -7.25 1.62
C PHE A 35 -1.63 -6.11 0.88
N ILE A 36 -2.13 -5.76 -0.31
CA ILE A 36 -1.45 -4.84 -1.20
C ILE A 36 -2.33 -3.65 -1.56
N GLY A 37 -1.86 -2.46 -1.20
CA GLY A 37 -2.37 -1.21 -1.73
C GLY A 37 -2.05 -1.11 -3.21
N THR A 38 -3.08 -1.19 -4.05
CA THR A 38 -2.94 -1.20 -5.52
C THR A 38 -4.22 -0.67 -6.15
N GLY A 39 -4.12 -0.15 -7.35
CA GLY A 39 -5.25 0.35 -8.12
C GLY A 39 -5.12 0.00 -9.60
N ASN A 40 -6.03 0.54 -10.38
CA ASN A 40 -5.99 0.40 -11.83
C ASN A 40 -4.87 1.29 -12.40
N THR A 41 -3.91 0.67 -13.09
CA THR A 41 -2.77 1.36 -13.72
C THR A 41 -3.10 2.01 -15.06
N GLY A 42 -4.24 1.67 -15.67
CA GLY A 42 -4.54 2.00 -17.07
C GLY A 42 -3.90 1.03 -18.08
N TYR A 43 -3.19 0.00 -17.62
CA TYR A 43 -2.49 -0.95 -18.52
C TYR A 43 -3.43 -1.66 -19.51
N GLY A 44 -4.68 -1.96 -19.08
CA GLY A 44 -5.70 -2.51 -19.98
C GLY A 44 -6.04 -1.54 -21.11
N SER A 45 -6.15 -0.25 -20.84
CA SER A 45 -6.38 0.78 -21.86
C SER A 45 -5.17 0.93 -22.79
N LEU A 46 -3.95 0.83 -22.25
CA LEU A 46 -2.74 0.82 -23.07
C LEU A 46 -2.73 -0.34 -24.06
N LEU A 47 -3.09 -1.54 -23.63
CA LEU A 47 -3.19 -2.72 -24.51
C LEU A 47 -4.29 -2.56 -25.58
N ALA A 48 -5.45 -2.02 -25.18
CA ALA A 48 -6.53 -1.77 -26.14
C ALA A 48 -6.13 -0.73 -27.20
N ASN A 49 -5.44 0.34 -26.80
CA ASN A 49 -4.96 1.37 -27.73
C ASN A 49 -3.83 0.86 -28.65
N ALA A 50 -3.15 -0.21 -28.28
CA ALA A 50 -2.10 -0.85 -29.07
C ALA A 50 -2.63 -2.00 -29.93
N ASP A 51 -3.96 -2.17 -30.05
CA ASP A 51 -4.62 -3.27 -30.77
C ASP A 51 -4.06 -4.66 -30.37
N ALA A 52 -3.69 -4.80 -29.09
CA ALA A 52 -3.15 -6.05 -28.58
C ALA A 52 -4.21 -7.16 -28.62
N GLU A 53 -3.82 -8.34 -29.10
CA GLU A 53 -4.71 -9.49 -29.14
C GLU A 53 -5.22 -9.86 -27.74
N ILE A 54 -6.52 -10.10 -27.63
CA ILE A 54 -7.16 -10.55 -26.39
C ILE A 54 -6.97 -12.05 -26.27
N GLU A 55 -6.15 -12.45 -25.30
CA GLU A 55 -5.88 -13.84 -24.95
C GLU A 55 -6.70 -14.27 -23.74
N GLY A 56 -6.80 -15.57 -23.47
CA GLY A 56 -7.48 -16.10 -22.28
C GLY A 56 -6.92 -15.60 -20.94
N SER A 57 -5.67 -15.11 -20.93
CA SER A 57 -5.00 -14.55 -19.76
C SER A 57 -5.15 -13.02 -19.61
N SER A 58 -5.70 -12.33 -20.61
CA SER A 58 -5.71 -10.86 -20.66
C SER A 58 -6.39 -10.22 -19.46
N ALA A 59 -7.55 -10.73 -19.03
CA ALA A 59 -8.26 -10.24 -17.85
C ALA A 59 -7.44 -10.41 -16.57
N ALA A 60 -6.81 -11.57 -16.38
CA ALA A 60 -5.97 -11.84 -15.22
C ALA A 60 -4.71 -10.98 -15.19
N ASN A 61 -4.18 -10.64 -16.37
CA ASN A 61 -2.96 -9.85 -16.48
C ASN A 61 -3.15 -8.35 -16.23
N THR A 62 -4.40 -7.86 -16.18
CA THR A 62 -4.75 -6.44 -15.98
C THR A 62 -5.55 -6.19 -14.71
N SER A 63 -6.10 -7.23 -14.07
CA SER A 63 -6.92 -7.08 -12.87
C SER A 63 -6.06 -6.80 -11.63
N PRO A 64 -6.36 -5.74 -10.84
CA PRO A 64 -5.65 -5.44 -9.60
C PRO A 64 -5.70 -6.60 -8.58
N SER A 65 -6.83 -7.33 -8.52
CA SER A 65 -6.99 -8.48 -7.60
C SER A 65 -5.99 -9.60 -7.85
N VAL A 66 -5.51 -9.74 -9.07
CA VAL A 66 -4.57 -10.80 -9.44
C VAL A 66 -3.14 -10.49 -8.96
N GLY A 67 -2.80 -9.23 -8.69
CA GLY A 67 -1.49 -8.86 -8.14
C GLY A 67 -1.13 -9.63 -6.87
N PRO A 68 -1.82 -9.41 -5.74
CA PRO A 68 -1.57 -10.16 -4.50
C PRO A 68 -1.80 -11.66 -4.66
N ASN A 69 -2.85 -12.07 -5.40
CA ASN A 69 -3.16 -13.48 -5.61
C ASN A 69 -2.07 -14.22 -6.39
N ARG A 70 -1.38 -13.54 -7.32
CA ARG A 70 -0.25 -14.11 -8.04
C ARG A 70 0.95 -14.34 -7.12
N VAL A 71 1.19 -13.45 -6.15
CA VAL A 71 2.21 -13.67 -5.11
C VAL A 71 1.86 -14.91 -4.29
N SER A 72 0.62 -14.99 -3.79
CA SER A 72 0.14 -16.13 -3.01
C SER A 72 0.22 -17.44 -3.79
N TYR A 73 -0.18 -17.44 -5.05
CA TYR A 73 -0.09 -18.60 -5.93
C TYR A 73 1.35 -19.06 -6.17
N THR A 74 2.24 -18.11 -6.53
CA THR A 74 3.64 -18.41 -6.86
C THR A 74 4.42 -18.96 -5.67
N LEU A 75 4.15 -18.46 -4.48
CA LEU A 75 4.81 -18.84 -3.24
C LEU A 75 4.05 -19.90 -2.44
N ASN A 76 2.86 -20.35 -2.92
CA ASN A 76 1.98 -21.28 -2.24
C ASN A 76 1.62 -20.83 -0.82
N LEU A 77 1.16 -19.57 -0.67
CA LEU A 77 0.73 -18.99 0.60
C LEU A 77 -0.78 -19.18 0.79
N HIS A 78 -1.20 -19.51 2.01
CA HIS A 78 -2.59 -19.90 2.31
C HIS A 78 -3.32 -18.90 3.22
N GLY A 79 -2.72 -17.76 3.56
CA GLY A 79 -3.39 -16.66 4.27
C GLY A 79 -4.31 -15.85 3.34
N PRO A 80 -5.04 -14.85 3.88
CA PRO A 80 -5.82 -13.90 3.09
C PRO A 80 -4.95 -13.21 2.03
N SER A 81 -5.54 -12.93 0.85
CA SER A 81 -4.81 -12.31 -0.27
C SER A 81 -5.71 -11.24 -0.89
N GLU A 82 -5.43 -9.97 -0.60
CA GLU A 82 -6.34 -8.85 -0.83
C GLU A 82 -5.66 -7.67 -1.54
N PRO A 83 -6.23 -7.19 -2.65
CA PRO A 83 -5.95 -5.86 -3.17
C PRO A 83 -6.74 -4.83 -2.35
N ILE A 84 -6.12 -3.73 -1.99
CA ILE A 84 -6.77 -2.63 -1.26
C ILE A 84 -6.65 -1.36 -2.11
N ASP A 85 -7.78 -0.78 -2.44
CA ASP A 85 -7.84 0.52 -3.12
C ASP A 85 -8.67 1.50 -2.30
N THR A 86 -7.96 2.37 -1.59
CA THR A 86 -8.47 3.53 -0.86
C THR A 86 -7.73 4.80 -1.28
N ALA A 87 -7.36 4.88 -2.55
CA ALA A 87 -6.55 5.94 -3.14
C ALA A 87 -5.20 6.11 -2.40
N CYS A 88 -4.83 7.34 -2.04
CA CYS A 88 -3.54 7.65 -1.41
C CYS A 88 -3.25 6.87 -0.12
N SER A 89 -4.27 6.40 0.59
CA SER A 89 -4.14 5.66 1.85
C SER A 89 -4.01 4.14 1.68
N SER A 90 -4.08 3.61 0.45
CA SER A 90 -4.18 2.16 0.19
C SER A 90 -3.10 1.34 0.87
N SER A 91 -1.84 1.77 0.81
CA SER A 91 -0.72 1.03 1.42
C SER A 91 -0.79 1.00 2.95
N LEU A 92 -1.21 2.11 3.60
CA LEU A 92 -1.37 2.14 5.05
C LEU A 92 -2.59 1.34 5.51
N VAL A 93 -3.68 1.33 4.74
CA VAL A 93 -4.85 0.49 4.99
C VAL A 93 -4.50 -0.99 4.80
N ALA A 94 -3.68 -1.34 3.80
CA ALA A 94 -3.16 -2.69 3.62
C ALA A 94 -2.35 -3.17 4.83
N ILE A 95 -1.47 -2.31 5.36
CA ILE A 95 -0.71 -2.60 6.59
C ILE A 95 -1.67 -2.78 7.79
N HIS A 96 -2.69 -1.93 7.92
CA HIS A 96 -3.70 -2.06 8.97
C HIS A 96 -4.44 -3.40 8.91
N HIS A 97 -4.88 -3.84 7.72
CA HIS A 97 -5.52 -5.14 7.51
C HIS A 97 -4.59 -6.29 7.87
N ALA A 98 -3.33 -6.22 7.46
CA ALA A 98 -2.33 -7.22 7.80
C ALA A 98 -2.11 -7.34 9.32
N VAL A 99 -1.97 -6.20 10.01
CA VAL A 99 -1.83 -6.18 11.47
C VAL A 99 -3.05 -6.78 12.15
N SER A 100 -4.26 -6.38 11.74
CA SER A 100 -5.51 -6.93 12.29
C SER A 100 -5.61 -8.43 12.07
N SER A 101 -5.31 -8.92 10.87
CA SER A 101 -5.34 -10.35 10.54
C SER A 101 -4.33 -11.17 11.36
N ILE A 102 -3.14 -10.62 11.65
CA ILE A 102 -2.15 -11.26 12.52
C ILE A 102 -2.61 -11.24 13.99
N GLU A 103 -3.19 -10.14 14.46
CA GLU A 103 -3.73 -10.01 15.82
C GLU A 103 -4.86 -11.02 16.06
N GLU A 104 -5.79 -11.15 15.12
CA GLU A 104 -6.93 -12.07 15.14
C GLU A 104 -6.54 -13.53 14.91
N GLY A 105 -5.33 -13.81 14.44
CA GLY A 105 -4.85 -15.18 14.15
C GLY A 105 -5.37 -15.75 12.83
N THR A 106 -5.90 -14.91 11.94
CA THR A 106 -6.30 -15.30 10.59
C THR A 106 -5.08 -15.65 9.73
N CYS A 107 -3.96 -14.98 9.98
CA CYS A 107 -2.64 -15.37 9.47
C CYS A 107 -1.57 -15.22 10.54
N ASP A 108 -0.43 -15.93 10.37
CA ASP A 108 0.68 -15.92 11.31
C ASP A 108 1.70 -14.82 10.99
N MET A 109 1.78 -14.48 9.72
CA MET A 109 2.65 -13.45 9.15
C MET A 109 2.03 -12.88 7.88
N ALA A 110 2.49 -11.73 7.42
CA ALA A 110 1.94 -11.11 6.22
C ALA A 110 2.97 -10.30 5.43
N LEU A 111 2.83 -10.30 4.12
CA LEU A 111 3.38 -9.30 3.22
C LEU A 111 2.35 -8.15 3.10
N ALA A 112 2.75 -6.94 3.40
CA ALA A 112 1.87 -5.78 3.33
C ALA A 112 2.59 -4.54 2.83
N GLY A 113 1.90 -3.70 2.09
CA GLY A 113 2.45 -2.46 1.55
C GLY A 113 1.67 -1.96 0.35
N GLY A 114 2.35 -1.34 -0.59
CA GLY A 114 1.69 -0.81 -1.78
C GLY A 114 2.61 -0.67 -2.98
N ILE A 115 1.98 -0.50 -4.11
CA ILE A 115 2.64 -0.26 -5.39
C ILE A 115 1.81 0.71 -6.23
N ASN A 116 2.49 1.62 -6.90
CA ASN A 116 1.90 2.51 -7.89
C ASN A 116 2.81 2.59 -9.12
N THR A 117 2.25 2.35 -10.29
CA THR A 117 2.89 2.59 -11.59
C THR A 117 1.99 3.43 -12.48
N ILE A 118 2.57 4.29 -13.30
CA ILE A 118 1.87 5.24 -14.16
C ILE A 118 2.22 4.92 -15.60
N VAL A 119 1.35 4.17 -16.28
CA VAL A 119 1.62 3.69 -17.65
C VAL A 119 0.96 4.54 -18.73
N LEU A 120 0.08 5.48 -18.34
CA LEU A 120 -0.61 6.42 -19.23
C LEU A 120 -0.58 7.85 -18.67
N PRO A 121 -0.58 8.88 -19.51
CA PRO A 121 -0.57 10.28 -19.08
C PRO A 121 -1.92 10.77 -18.54
N ASP A 122 -3.00 10.01 -18.71
CA ASP A 122 -4.39 10.42 -18.40
C ASP A 122 -4.57 10.93 -16.97
N VAL A 123 -3.92 10.26 -16.01
CA VAL A 123 -3.97 10.64 -14.60
C VAL A 123 -3.30 12.00 -14.37
N TYR A 124 -2.14 12.23 -15.01
CA TYR A 124 -1.46 13.53 -14.95
C TYR A 124 -2.30 14.63 -15.56
N ILE A 125 -2.87 14.39 -16.73
CA ILE A 125 -3.74 15.36 -17.43
C ILE A 125 -4.95 15.70 -16.55
N SER A 126 -5.55 14.70 -15.91
CA SER A 126 -6.69 14.89 -15.02
C SER A 126 -6.34 15.74 -13.79
N PHE A 127 -5.24 15.42 -13.10
CA PHE A 127 -4.79 16.18 -11.93
C PHE A 127 -4.31 17.59 -12.28
N ASP A 128 -3.68 17.77 -13.44
CA ASP A 128 -3.31 19.09 -13.94
C ASP A 128 -4.54 19.97 -14.17
N LYS A 129 -5.55 19.44 -14.88
CA LYS A 129 -6.83 20.14 -15.09
C LYS A 129 -7.58 20.45 -13.80
N ALA A 130 -7.41 19.63 -12.77
CA ALA A 130 -7.95 19.87 -11.44
C ALA A 130 -7.15 20.88 -10.62
N GLY A 131 -6.03 21.39 -11.15
CA GLY A 131 -5.12 22.30 -10.43
C GLY A 131 -4.42 21.67 -9.22
N ALA A 132 -4.28 20.33 -9.21
CA ALA A 132 -3.72 19.60 -8.08
C ALA A 132 -2.21 19.38 -8.17
N LEU A 133 -1.62 19.49 -9.37
CA LEU A 133 -0.20 19.27 -9.57
C LEU A 133 0.64 20.53 -9.35
N SER A 134 1.78 20.35 -8.69
CA SER A 134 2.81 21.40 -8.60
C SER A 134 3.41 21.66 -9.97
N LYS A 135 3.55 22.94 -10.33
CA LYS A 135 4.16 23.37 -11.60
C LYS A 135 5.64 23.01 -11.70
N GLU A 136 6.31 22.87 -10.56
CA GLU A 136 7.72 22.51 -10.46
C GLU A 136 7.95 21.01 -10.22
N GLY A 137 6.89 20.20 -10.14
CA GLY A 137 6.97 18.77 -9.89
C GLY A 137 7.50 18.41 -8.50
N ARG A 138 7.23 19.23 -7.49
CA ARG A 138 7.67 19.04 -6.10
C ARG A 138 6.54 19.25 -5.12
N CYS A 139 6.41 18.34 -4.16
CA CYS A 139 5.59 18.54 -2.97
C CYS A 139 6.32 19.52 -2.04
N LYS A 140 5.96 20.78 -2.07
CA LYS A 140 6.55 21.81 -1.19
C LYS A 140 5.86 21.77 0.18
N THR A 141 6.02 20.65 0.87
CA THR A 141 5.34 20.33 2.12
C THR A 141 5.64 21.38 3.20
N PHE A 142 4.60 21.90 3.83
CA PHE A 142 4.66 22.94 4.86
C PHE A 142 5.26 24.28 4.41
N SER A 143 5.47 24.48 3.11
CA SER A 143 5.94 25.75 2.56
C SER A 143 4.79 26.70 2.26
N ASP A 144 5.02 27.99 2.38
CA ASP A 144 4.13 29.05 1.90
C ASP A 144 4.04 29.10 0.36
N GLN A 145 4.99 28.45 -0.33
CA GLN A 145 5.01 28.30 -1.77
C GLN A 145 4.35 27.00 -2.26
N ALA A 146 3.63 26.29 -1.39
CA ALA A 146 2.93 25.08 -1.77
C ALA A 146 1.88 25.38 -2.86
N ASP A 147 1.96 24.65 -3.99
CA ASP A 147 1.17 24.89 -5.19
C ASP A 147 0.60 23.61 -5.83
N GLY A 148 0.72 22.49 -5.14
CA GLY A 148 0.26 21.19 -5.60
C GLY A 148 1.23 20.07 -5.25
N PHE A 149 0.89 18.86 -5.63
CA PHE A 149 1.74 17.68 -5.37
C PHE A 149 2.46 17.20 -6.63
N ALA A 150 3.51 16.42 -6.45
CA ALA A 150 4.16 15.67 -7.51
C ALA A 150 3.66 14.22 -7.49
N HIS A 151 3.06 13.77 -8.58
CA HIS A 151 2.61 12.38 -8.71
C HIS A 151 3.79 11.49 -9.08
N GLY A 152 4.03 10.44 -8.29
CA GLY A 152 5.18 9.55 -8.44
C GLY A 152 4.80 8.08 -8.60
N GLU A 153 5.81 7.29 -8.97
CA GLU A 153 5.76 5.84 -8.99
C GLU A 153 6.60 5.28 -7.84
N GLY A 154 6.24 4.09 -7.37
CA GLY A 154 7.01 3.42 -6.34
C GLY A 154 6.37 2.14 -5.88
N ALA A 155 7.15 1.33 -5.16
CA ALA A 155 6.70 0.12 -4.50
C ALA A 155 7.45 -0.04 -3.18
N GLY A 156 6.72 -0.46 -2.14
CA GLY A 156 7.30 -0.81 -0.85
C GLY A 156 6.48 -1.92 -0.19
N LEU A 157 7.16 -2.96 0.24
CA LEU A 157 6.55 -4.09 0.96
C LEU A 157 7.28 -4.35 2.25
N PHE A 158 6.50 -4.63 3.29
CA PHE A 158 6.97 -5.09 4.58
C PHE A 158 6.60 -6.55 4.79
N PHE A 159 7.48 -7.29 5.44
CA PHE A 159 7.18 -8.60 6.01
C PHE A 159 6.84 -8.41 7.49
N LEU A 160 5.61 -8.71 7.86
CA LEU A 160 5.06 -8.47 9.20
C LEU A 160 4.88 -9.78 9.95
N LYS A 161 5.20 -9.76 11.26
CA LYS A 161 5.07 -10.89 12.16
C LYS A 161 4.86 -10.40 13.60
N LYS A 162 4.30 -11.25 14.47
CA LYS A 162 4.21 -10.95 15.91
C LYS A 162 5.62 -10.77 16.51
N PRO A 163 5.88 -9.73 17.34
CA PRO A 163 7.24 -9.43 17.84
C PRO A 163 7.93 -10.63 18.46
N LYS A 164 7.29 -11.34 19.39
CA LYS A 164 7.85 -12.53 20.04
C LYS A 164 8.26 -13.63 19.05
N ALA A 165 7.50 -13.80 17.97
CA ALA A 165 7.81 -14.80 16.95
C ALA A 165 8.98 -14.33 16.08
N ALA A 166 9.06 -13.03 15.76
CA ALA A 166 10.19 -12.47 15.02
C ALA A 166 11.50 -12.55 15.81
N GLU A 167 11.46 -12.28 17.10
CA GLU A 167 12.59 -12.44 18.02
C GLU A 167 13.06 -13.90 18.12
N ALA A 168 12.12 -14.85 18.23
CA ALA A 168 12.43 -16.29 18.31
C ALA A 168 13.10 -16.82 17.03
N ASP A 169 12.74 -16.25 15.87
CA ASP A 169 13.34 -16.62 14.59
C ASP A 169 14.72 -15.96 14.34
N GLY A 170 15.14 -15.03 15.22
CA GLY A 170 16.38 -14.26 15.05
C GLY A 170 16.35 -13.29 13.86
N GLY A 171 15.18 -12.92 13.37
CA GLY A 171 15.02 -12.00 12.25
C GLY A 171 15.41 -10.56 12.60
N HIS A 172 15.84 -9.80 11.59
CA HIS A 172 16.06 -8.36 11.76
C HIS A 172 14.74 -7.62 11.91
N ILE A 173 14.59 -6.84 12.99
CA ILE A 173 13.38 -6.06 13.29
C ILE A 173 13.67 -4.58 13.07
N TYR A 174 13.15 -3.99 12.00
CA TYR A 174 13.26 -2.55 11.72
C TYR A 174 12.44 -1.70 12.66
N GLY A 175 11.31 -2.20 13.15
CA GLY A 175 10.42 -1.47 14.03
C GLY A 175 9.21 -2.29 14.46
N VAL A 176 8.46 -1.75 15.42
CA VAL A 176 7.24 -2.38 15.95
C VAL A 176 6.06 -1.47 15.73
N ILE A 177 5.03 -1.94 15.02
CA ILE A 177 3.75 -1.24 14.87
C ILE A 177 2.99 -1.34 16.18
N LYS A 178 2.89 -0.25 16.90
CA LYS A 178 2.24 -0.19 18.24
C LYS A 178 0.72 -0.07 18.13
N GLY A 179 0.23 0.58 17.09
CA GLY A 179 -1.19 0.75 16.86
C GLY A 179 -1.45 1.36 15.49
N SER A 180 -2.62 1.08 14.95
CA SER A 180 -3.11 1.62 13.69
C SER A 180 -4.62 1.82 13.76
N ALA A 181 -5.14 2.80 13.01
CA ALA A 181 -6.57 3.05 12.91
C ALA A 181 -6.94 3.52 11.52
N VAL A 182 -8.18 3.29 11.14
CA VAL A 182 -8.77 3.72 9.87
C VAL A 182 -10.13 4.36 10.16
N ASN A 183 -10.44 5.47 9.50
CA ASN A 183 -11.77 6.04 9.46
C ASN A 183 -12.02 6.69 8.08
N HIS A 184 -13.20 7.24 7.89
CA HIS A 184 -13.55 8.05 6.73
C HIS A 184 -13.83 9.50 7.15
N GLY A 185 -13.45 10.46 6.29
CA GLY A 185 -13.66 11.89 6.56
C GLY A 185 -15.13 12.33 6.63
N GLY A 186 -16.05 11.49 6.14
CA GLY A 186 -17.47 11.80 6.07
C GLY A 186 -17.75 12.96 5.10
N ARG A 187 -18.79 13.73 5.37
CA ARG A 187 -19.16 14.88 4.56
C ARG A 187 -18.22 16.06 4.85
N ALA A 188 -17.60 16.59 3.80
CA ALA A 188 -16.76 17.79 3.83
C ALA A 188 -17.28 18.83 2.82
N ALA A 189 -16.51 19.88 2.54
CA ALA A 189 -16.90 20.92 1.57
C ALA A 189 -17.03 20.38 0.13
N SER A 190 -16.21 19.40 -0.25
CA SER A 190 -16.31 18.64 -1.50
C SER A 190 -15.89 17.19 -1.30
N LEU A 191 -16.06 16.34 -2.32
CA LEU A 191 -15.67 14.92 -2.25
C LEU A 191 -14.19 14.72 -1.91
N THR A 192 -13.33 15.59 -2.41
CA THR A 192 -11.88 15.48 -2.26
C THR A 192 -11.30 16.35 -1.15
N THR A 193 -12.13 17.17 -0.49
CA THR A 193 -11.67 18.04 0.61
C THR A 193 -11.43 17.23 1.88
N PRO A 194 -10.24 17.29 2.47
CA PRO A 194 -9.96 16.60 3.74
C PRO A 194 -10.77 17.20 4.89
N ASN A 195 -11.10 16.35 5.88
CA ASN A 195 -11.79 16.74 7.10
C ASN A 195 -10.83 16.70 8.30
N PRO A 196 -10.31 17.85 8.76
CA PRO A 196 -9.32 17.90 9.85
C PRO A 196 -9.80 17.27 11.16
N LYS A 197 -11.11 17.37 11.46
CA LYS A 197 -11.67 16.78 12.68
C LYS A 197 -11.58 15.26 12.64
N GLN A 198 -11.94 14.65 11.51
CA GLN A 198 -11.85 13.20 11.35
C GLN A 198 -10.41 12.71 11.26
N GLN A 199 -9.50 13.50 10.70
CA GLN A 199 -8.06 13.20 10.76
C GLN A 199 -7.55 13.20 12.21
N ALA A 200 -7.96 14.18 13.03
CA ALA A 200 -7.61 14.18 14.45
C ALA A 200 -8.18 12.97 15.20
N GLU A 201 -9.40 12.54 14.88
CA GLU A 201 -10.02 11.38 15.54
C GLU A 201 -9.32 10.06 15.16
N VAL A 202 -8.91 9.86 13.91
CA VAL A 202 -8.16 8.63 13.54
C VAL A 202 -6.77 8.59 14.18
N ILE A 203 -6.09 9.73 14.32
CA ILE A 203 -4.81 9.82 15.01
C ILE A 203 -4.98 9.47 16.49
N LYS A 204 -5.98 10.06 17.17
CA LYS A 204 -6.31 9.73 18.58
C LYS A 204 -6.63 8.25 18.76
N ALA A 205 -7.40 7.66 17.84
CA ALA A 205 -7.73 6.24 17.89
C ALA A 205 -6.49 5.36 17.77
N ALA A 206 -5.54 5.70 16.88
CA ALA A 206 -4.29 4.98 16.75
C ALA A 206 -3.43 5.08 18.02
N TYR A 207 -3.28 6.25 18.62
CA TYR A 207 -2.58 6.42 19.90
C TYR A 207 -3.24 5.65 21.04
N LYS A 208 -4.56 5.68 21.12
CA LYS A 208 -5.31 4.90 22.12
C LYS A 208 -5.06 3.40 21.97
N LYS A 209 -5.11 2.88 20.72
CA LYS A 209 -4.83 1.48 20.45
C LYS A 209 -3.37 1.11 20.76
N ALA A 210 -2.43 2.02 20.49
CA ALA A 210 -1.01 1.84 20.79
C ALA A 210 -0.69 1.88 22.30
N GLY A 211 -1.54 2.49 23.12
CA GLY A 211 -1.30 2.68 24.56
C GLY A 211 -0.09 3.56 24.86
N ILE A 212 0.23 4.53 23.99
CA ILE A 212 1.38 5.45 24.15
C ILE A 212 0.92 6.88 24.47
N ASP A 213 1.73 7.63 25.21
CA ASP A 213 1.55 9.06 25.38
C ASP A 213 2.02 9.79 24.11
N PRO A 214 1.15 10.59 23.44
CA PRO A 214 1.53 11.36 22.27
C PRO A 214 2.75 12.27 22.46
N LYS A 215 3.02 12.71 23.69
CA LYS A 215 4.20 13.53 24.02
C LYS A 215 5.52 12.79 23.84
N THR A 216 5.51 11.46 23.78
CA THR A 216 6.71 10.65 23.56
C THR A 216 7.03 10.46 22.09
N VAL A 217 6.18 10.95 21.17
CA VAL A 217 6.42 10.88 19.72
C VAL A 217 7.43 11.95 19.34
N SER A 218 8.55 11.52 18.77
CA SER A 218 9.66 12.40 18.38
C SER A 218 9.65 12.74 16.89
N TYR A 219 8.90 12.00 16.05
CA TYR A 219 8.83 12.21 14.61
C TYR A 219 7.43 11.93 14.06
N ILE A 220 7.01 12.71 13.09
CA ILE A 220 5.73 12.54 12.37
C ILE A 220 6.00 12.56 10.88
N GLU A 221 5.74 11.45 10.21
CA GLU A 221 5.65 11.40 8.75
C GLU A 221 4.24 11.78 8.32
N ALA A 222 4.09 12.96 7.75
CA ALA A 222 2.80 13.47 7.30
C ALA A 222 2.47 13.03 5.87
N HIS A 223 1.22 13.13 5.46
CA HIS A 223 0.85 12.97 4.05
C HIS A 223 1.56 14.02 3.17
N GLY A 224 1.64 15.26 3.62
CA GLY A 224 2.59 16.26 3.12
C GLY A 224 2.51 16.58 1.63
N THR A 225 1.33 16.59 1.04
CA THR A 225 1.15 16.78 -0.41
C THR A 225 1.55 18.16 -0.93
N GLY A 226 1.56 19.21 -0.08
CA GLY A 226 1.84 20.58 -0.52
C GLY A 226 0.69 21.22 -1.32
N THR A 227 -0.52 20.71 -1.12
CA THR A 227 -1.76 21.22 -1.76
C THR A 227 -2.46 22.22 -0.88
#